data_0568448cf3b4b325dd461d54ddd61086
#
_entry.id   0568448cf3b4b325dd461d54ddd61086
#
_cell.length_a   1.000
_cell.length_b   1.000
_cell.length_c   1.000
_cell.angle_alpha   90.00
_cell.angle_beta   90.00
_cell.angle_gamma   90.00
#
_symmetry.space_group_name_H-M   'P 1'
#
loop_
_entity.id
_entity.type
_entity.pdbx_description
1 polymer ?
#
loop_
_entity_poly.entity_id
_entity_poly.type
_entity_poly.pdbx_seq_one_letter_code
_entity_poly.pdbx_strand_id
1 'polypeptide(L)'
;MFKKFLALISVALLSLSVQAAQFKEGDHYKVLDLPKSSSPLVTEFFSFYCPACHRFEPMIQQLKKSLPDNAKLQKNHVSFMGGPMGKSMSKAYATAVVLGVEAKMTPVLFSRIHDMQKPPRNDQELRQIFIDEGVKAEDFDGAFNSFAVNSMVNRFNKAFQDSGLTGVPAVIVNNKYLVQTGKLRSADEYFELVNYLLTK
;
A
#
# COMPACT_ATOMS: atom_id res chain seq x y z
N MET A 1 23.11 5.76 -46.14
CA MET A 1 23.03 5.96 -44.70
C MET A 1 21.60 6.15 -44.20
N PHE A 2 20.71 6.83 -44.88
CA PHE A 2 19.28 7.07 -44.50
C PHE A 2 18.44 5.80 -44.27
N LYS A 3 18.61 4.76 -45.07
CA LYS A 3 17.81 3.51 -44.93
C LYS A 3 18.09 2.71 -43.64
N LYS A 4 19.31 2.80 -43.10
CA LYS A 4 19.66 2.13 -41.81
C LYS A 4 19.13 2.88 -40.59
N PHE A 5 18.97 4.20 -40.67
CA PHE A 5 18.37 5.01 -39.60
C PHE A 5 16.87 4.79 -39.46
N LEU A 6 16.14 4.63 -40.58
CA LEU A 6 14.69 4.34 -40.56
C LEU A 6 14.40 2.96 -39.93
N ALA A 7 15.25 1.95 -40.19
CA ALA A 7 15.06 0.62 -39.59
C ALA A 7 15.25 0.60 -38.08
N LEU A 8 16.18 1.39 -37.53
CA LEU A 8 16.41 1.51 -36.09
C LEU A 8 15.28 2.22 -35.37
N ILE A 9 14.67 3.24 -35.99
CA ILE A 9 13.52 3.96 -35.42
C ILE A 9 12.29 3.05 -35.41
N SER A 10 12.09 2.23 -36.44
CA SER A 10 10.94 1.29 -36.52
C SER A 10 11.02 0.19 -35.46
N VAL A 11 12.23 -0.30 -35.11
CA VAL A 11 12.39 -1.31 -34.05
C VAL A 11 12.16 -0.71 -32.67
N ALA A 12 12.55 0.54 -32.43
CA ALA A 12 12.31 1.22 -31.13
C ALA A 12 10.81 1.51 -30.89
N LEU A 13 10.04 1.82 -31.95
CA LEU A 13 8.61 2.06 -31.85
C LEU A 13 7.80 0.75 -31.63
N LEU A 14 8.29 -0.39 -32.10
CA LEU A 14 7.66 -1.70 -31.89
C LEU A 14 7.83 -2.19 -30.44
N SER A 15 8.89 -1.84 -29.75
CA SER A 15 9.13 -2.24 -28.36
C SER A 15 8.19 -1.54 -27.36
N LEU A 16 7.74 -0.32 -27.65
CA LEU A 16 6.76 0.40 -26.81
C LEU A 16 5.33 -0.14 -26.93
N SER A 17 5.00 -0.77 -28.05
CA SER A 17 3.65 -1.30 -28.29
C SER A 17 3.41 -2.66 -27.65
N VAL A 18 4.45 -3.42 -27.34
CA VAL A 18 4.32 -4.79 -26.78
C VAL A 18 3.88 -4.75 -25.31
N GLN A 19 4.33 -3.78 -24.52
CA GLN A 19 3.92 -3.66 -23.11
C GLN A 19 2.46 -3.25 -22.94
N ALA A 20 1.90 -2.44 -23.84
CA ALA A 20 0.49 -2.04 -23.79
C ALA A 20 -0.48 -3.20 -24.08
N ALA A 21 -0.04 -4.26 -24.77
CA ALA A 21 -0.84 -5.44 -25.06
C ALA A 21 -0.81 -6.50 -23.95
N GLN A 22 0.10 -6.38 -22.98
CA GLN A 22 0.31 -7.39 -21.95
C GLN A 22 -0.77 -7.32 -20.86
N PHE A 23 -1.22 -6.13 -20.44
CA PHE A 23 -2.18 -5.96 -19.36
C PHE A 23 -3.51 -5.39 -19.84
N LYS A 24 -4.62 -6.07 -19.50
CA LYS A 24 -5.98 -5.75 -19.94
C LYS A 24 -6.87 -5.39 -18.76
N GLU A 25 -7.72 -4.39 -18.97
CA GLU A 25 -8.82 -4.11 -18.05
C GLU A 25 -9.77 -5.31 -17.97
N GLY A 26 -10.28 -5.58 -16.77
CA GLY A 26 -11.10 -6.74 -16.47
C GLY A 26 -10.30 -7.99 -16.07
N ASP A 27 -9.10 -8.18 -16.64
CA ASP A 27 -8.23 -9.31 -16.33
C ASP A 27 -7.17 -8.97 -15.26
N HIS A 28 -6.48 -7.84 -15.42
CA HIS A 28 -5.32 -7.46 -14.62
C HIS A 28 -5.58 -6.22 -13.74
N TYR A 29 -6.53 -5.38 -14.13
CA TYR A 29 -6.92 -4.22 -13.35
C TYR A 29 -8.37 -3.84 -13.67
N LYS A 30 -8.99 -3.10 -12.72
CA LYS A 30 -10.31 -2.48 -12.89
C LYS A 30 -10.13 -0.96 -12.83
N VAL A 31 -10.79 -0.23 -13.72
CA VAL A 31 -10.89 1.23 -13.66
C VAL A 31 -11.97 1.61 -12.66
N LEU A 32 -11.61 2.42 -11.66
CA LEU A 32 -12.53 2.93 -10.66
C LEU A 32 -13.11 4.29 -11.10
N ASP A 33 -14.31 4.59 -10.65
CA ASP A 33 -14.94 5.90 -10.85
C ASP A 33 -14.41 6.91 -9.80
N LEU A 34 -13.11 7.18 -9.86
CA LEU A 34 -12.39 8.11 -9.00
C LEU A 34 -11.53 9.06 -9.83
N PRO A 35 -11.29 10.29 -9.36
CA PRO A 35 -10.34 11.18 -9.99
C PRO A 35 -8.93 10.60 -9.91
N LYS A 36 -8.19 10.70 -11.01
CA LYS A 36 -6.78 10.29 -11.03
C LYS A 36 -5.95 11.18 -10.11
N SER A 37 -4.95 10.62 -9.44
CA SER A 37 -4.00 11.40 -8.63
C SER A 37 -3.18 12.36 -9.50
N SER A 38 -2.81 13.50 -8.94
CA SER A 38 -2.00 14.52 -9.62
C SER A 38 -0.53 14.13 -9.80
N SER A 39 -0.08 13.09 -9.11
CA SER A 39 1.29 12.56 -9.19
C SER A 39 1.25 11.03 -9.15
N PRO A 40 2.29 10.34 -9.66
CA PRO A 40 2.36 8.89 -9.61
C PRO A 40 2.25 8.37 -8.17
N LEU A 41 1.21 7.58 -7.91
CA LEU A 41 0.84 7.12 -6.57
C LEU A 41 0.40 5.65 -6.59
N VAL A 42 0.97 4.86 -5.71
CA VAL A 42 0.50 3.50 -5.39
C VAL A 42 -0.06 3.54 -3.98
N THR A 43 -1.33 3.17 -3.81
CA THR A 43 -1.98 3.10 -2.49
C THR A 43 -2.30 1.66 -2.16
N GLU A 44 -1.69 1.14 -1.09
CA GLU A 44 -2.07 -0.13 -0.49
C GLU A 44 -3.11 0.10 0.62
N PHE A 45 -4.19 -0.68 0.60
CA PHE A 45 -5.12 -0.82 1.71
C PHE A 45 -4.86 -2.14 2.43
N PHE A 46 -4.68 -2.07 3.74
CA PHE A 46 -4.32 -3.24 4.55
C PHE A 46 -4.87 -3.15 5.98
N SER A 47 -4.79 -4.25 6.70
CA SER A 47 -5.00 -4.28 8.15
C SER A 47 -3.97 -5.19 8.81
N PHE A 48 -3.48 -4.80 9.98
CA PHE A 48 -2.63 -5.68 10.80
C PHE A 48 -3.35 -6.97 11.20
N TYR A 49 -4.68 -6.99 11.29
CA TYR A 49 -5.46 -8.20 11.58
C TYR A 49 -5.75 -9.07 10.35
N CYS A 50 -5.25 -8.70 9.18
CA CYS A 50 -5.45 -9.44 7.94
C CYS A 50 -4.29 -10.42 7.69
N PRO A 51 -4.49 -11.76 7.77
CA PRO A 51 -3.41 -12.72 7.51
C PRO A 51 -2.89 -12.66 6.07
N ALA A 52 -3.75 -12.34 5.11
CA ALA A 52 -3.33 -12.16 3.72
C ALA A 52 -2.45 -10.91 3.56
N CYS A 53 -2.73 -9.83 4.29
CA CYS A 53 -1.90 -8.62 4.30
C CYS A 53 -0.51 -8.90 4.90
N HIS A 54 -0.45 -9.69 5.99
CA HIS A 54 0.83 -10.12 6.56
C HIS A 54 1.69 -10.87 5.53
N ARG A 55 1.11 -11.84 4.83
CA ARG A 55 1.82 -12.59 3.76
C ARG A 55 2.18 -11.72 2.55
N PHE A 56 1.43 -10.66 2.31
CA PHE A 56 1.64 -9.74 1.19
C PHE A 56 2.70 -8.67 1.48
N GLU A 57 2.98 -8.38 2.75
CA GLU A 57 3.90 -7.32 3.18
C GLU A 57 5.32 -7.43 2.56
N PRO A 58 5.97 -8.61 2.48
CA PRO A 58 7.27 -8.73 1.82
C PRO A 58 7.24 -8.30 0.34
N MET A 59 6.15 -8.60 -0.36
CA MET A 59 5.98 -8.19 -1.76
C MET A 59 5.80 -6.68 -1.89
N ILE A 60 5.06 -6.05 -0.98
CA ILE A 60 4.91 -4.58 -0.93
C ILE A 60 6.24 -3.89 -0.66
N GLN A 61 7.09 -4.45 0.22
CA GLN A 61 8.43 -3.92 0.47
C GLN A 61 9.35 -4.04 -0.76
N GLN A 62 9.21 -5.10 -1.56
CA GLN A 62 9.93 -5.25 -2.82
C GLN A 62 9.38 -4.27 -3.88
N LEU A 63 8.06 -4.16 -4.00
CA LEU A 63 7.41 -3.17 -4.87
C LEU A 63 7.93 -1.76 -4.58
N LYS A 64 7.99 -1.36 -3.29
CA LYS A 64 8.51 -0.05 -2.89
C LYS A 64 9.90 0.24 -3.46
N LYS A 65 10.76 -0.78 -3.53
CA LYS A 65 12.13 -0.65 -4.08
C LYS A 65 12.18 -0.61 -5.60
N SER A 66 11.15 -1.13 -6.27
CA SER A 66 11.06 -1.20 -7.74
C SER A 66 10.30 -0.02 -8.36
N LEU A 67 9.69 0.84 -7.54
CA LEU A 67 8.97 2.01 -8.04
C LEU A 67 9.94 3.06 -8.62
N PRO A 68 9.53 3.79 -9.67
CA PRO A 68 10.25 4.96 -10.15
C PRO A 68 10.43 6.02 -9.05
N ASP A 69 11.52 6.79 -9.08
CA ASP A 69 11.87 7.80 -8.06
C ASP A 69 10.77 8.85 -7.83
N ASN A 70 9.98 9.15 -8.85
CA ASN A 70 8.87 10.10 -8.78
C ASN A 70 7.56 9.50 -8.29
N ALA A 71 7.48 8.18 -8.11
CA ALA A 71 6.29 7.50 -7.62
C ALA A 71 6.34 7.33 -6.09
N LYS A 72 5.18 7.47 -5.45
CA LYS A 72 5.04 7.26 -4.00
C LYS A 72 4.25 6.00 -3.70
N LEU A 73 4.71 5.22 -2.72
CA LEU A 73 3.91 4.20 -2.07
C LEU A 73 3.29 4.80 -0.80
N GLN A 74 1.97 4.79 -0.74
CA GLN A 74 1.19 5.14 0.44
C GLN A 74 0.49 3.89 0.96
N LYS A 75 0.48 3.70 2.28
CA LYS A 75 -0.27 2.60 2.91
C LYS A 75 -1.41 3.19 3.74
N ASN A 76 -2.61 2.64 3.59
CA ASN A 76 -3.81 3.04 4.31
C ASN A 76 -4.31 1.85 5.15
N HIS A 77 -4.20 1.95 6.46
CA HIS A 77 -4.72 0.92 7.36
C HIS A 77 -6.24 1.07 7.50
N VAL A 78 -6.99 0.00 7.30
CA VAL A 78 -8.46 0.01 7.44
C VAL A 78 -8.90 -0.35 8.85
N SER A 79 -9.96 0.31 9.35
CA SER A 79 -10.41 0.19 10.73
C SER A 79 -11.50 -0.88 10.94
N PHE A 80 -12.03 -1.51 9.88
CA PHE A 80 -13.16 -2.44 10.01
C PHE A 80 -12.78 -3.85 10.50
N MET A 81 -11.48 -4.20 10.48
CA MET A 81 -10.97 -5.48 10.98
C MET A 81 -10.44 -5.34 12.40
N GLY A 82 -10.56 -6.43 13.19
CA GLY A 82 -10.02 -6.49 14.57
C GLY A 82 -11.02 -6.03 15.64
N GLY A 83 -12.30 -5.90 15.29
CA GLY A 83 -13.34 -5.52 16.24
C GLY A 83 -13.04 -4.21 16.98
N PRO A 84 -13.07 -4.18 18.33
CA PRO A 84 -12.81 -2.98 19.11
C PRO A 84 -11.42 -2.36 18.87
N MET A 85 -10.45 -3.20 18.53
CA MET A 85 -9.06 -2.74 18.29
C MET A 85 -8.81 -2.23 16.87
N GLY A 86 -9.75 -2.39 15.93
CA GLY A 86 -9.54 -2.01 14.54
C GLY A 86 -9.19 -0.53 14.36
N LYS A 87 -9.91 0.37 15.03
CA LYS A 87 -9.60 1.81 15.02
C LYS A 87 -8.28 2.11 15.72
N SER A 88 -8.00 1.48 16.86
CA SER A 88 -6.75 1.64 17.60
C SER A 88 -5.54 1.21 16.77
N MET A 89 -5.65 0.14 15.98
CA MET A 89 -4.59 -0.29 15.08
C MET A 89 -4.39 0.66 13.90
N SER A 90 -5.46 1.26 13.38
CA SER A 90 -5.33 2.35 12.39
C SER A 90 -4.62 3.57 12.98
N LYS A 91 -4.94 3.94 14.23
CA LYS A 91 -4.23 4.99 14.96
C LYS A 91 -2.76 4.62 15.19
N ALA A 92 -2.47 3.36 15.56
CA ALA A 92 -1.10 2.88 15.75
C ALA A 92 -0.27 3.03 14.48
N TYR A 93 -0.82 2.61 13.33
CA TYR A 93 -0.15 2.80 12.05
C TYR A 93 0.06 4.29 11.73
N ALA A 94 -0.97 5.12 11.88
CA ALA A 94 -0.86 6.56 11.67
C ALA A 94 0.15 7.21 12.63
N THR A 95 0.22 6.76 13.89
CA THR A 95 1.23 7.19 14.87
C THR A 95 2.64 6.82 14.40
N ALA A 96 2.84 5.58 13.93
CA ALA A 96 4.13 5.15 13.40
C ALA A 96 4.57 6.00 12.20
N VAL A 97 3.64 6.38 11.32
CA VAL A 97 3.91 7.29 10.19
C VAL A 97 4.29 8.69 10.69
N VAL A 98 3.53 9.26 11.63
CA VAL A 98 3.80 10.60 12.16
C VAL A 98 5.15 10.67 12.88
N LEU A 99 5.52 9.59 13.58
CA LEU A 99 6.81 9.49 14.30
C LEU A 99 7.97 9.02 13.38
N GLY A 100 7.72 8.68 12.12
CA GLY A 100 8.74 8.20 11.18
C GLY A 100 9.29 6.81 11.51
N VAL A 101 8.50 5.98 12.20
CA VAL A 101 8.91 4.64 12.66
C VAL A 101 8.08 3.51 12.01
N GLU A 102 7.31 3.81 10.96
CA GLU A 102 6.43 2.83 10.30
C GLU A 102 7.20 1.64 9.71
N ALA A 103 8.41 1.87 9.19
CA ALA A 103 9.25 0.80 8.64
C ALA A 103 9.67 -0.22 9.71
N LYS A 104 9.87 0.23 10.95
CA LYS A 104 10.17 -0.61 12.11
C LYS A 104 8.92 -1.25 12.68
N MET A 105 7.87 -0.48 12.89
CA MET A 105 6.67 -0.93 13.61
C MET A 105 5.77 -1.85 12.79
N THR A 106 5.77 -1.72 11.46
CA THR A 106 4.92 -2.55 10.59
C THR A 106 5.23 -4.05 10.75
N PRO A 107 6.47 -4.54 10.58
CA PRO A 107 6.77 -5.95 10.81
C PRO A 107 6.56 -6.40 12.27
N VAL A 108 6.83 -5.54 13.26
CA VAL A 108 6.61 -5.85 14.68
C VAL A 108 5.13 -6.13 14.95
N LEU A 109 4.23 -5.26 14.47
CA LEU A 109 2.78 -5.42 14.71
C LEU A 109 2.21 -6.63 13.97
N PHE A 110 2.64 -6.89 12.73
CA PHE A 110 2.25 -8.10 12.01
C PHE A 110 2.73 -9.36 12.73
N SER A 111 4.01 -9.44 13.09
CA SER A 111 4.58 -10.60 13.78
C SER A 111 3.90 -10.85 15.13
N ARG A 112 3.64 -9.80 15.90
CA ARG A 112 2.96 -9.91 17.19
C ARG A 112 1.57 -10.56 17.07
N ILE A 113 0.83 -10.20 16.02
CA ILE A 113 -0.53 -10.70 15.81
C ILE A 113 -0.53 -12.10 15.19
N HIS A 114 0.29 -12.32 14.13
CA HIS A 114 0.19 -13.52 13.31
C HIS A 114 1.20 -14.62 13.70
N ASP A 115 2.45 -14.24 14.01
CA ASP A 115 3.49 -15.23 14.30
C ASP A 115 3.48 -15.60 15.79
N MET A 116 3.44 -14.59 16.67
CA MET A 116 3.43 -14.79 18.12
C MET A 116 2.03 -15.09 18.68
N GLN A 117 0.96 -14.79 17.93
CA GLN A 117 -0.44 -14.91 18.38
C GLN A 117 -0.74 -14.16 19.68
N LYS A 118 -0.13 -12.97 19.84
CA LYS A 118 -0.26 -12.08 20.99
C LYS A 118 -0.75 -10.68 20.54
N PRO A 119 -1.96 -10.58 19.95
CA PRO A 119 -2.49 -9.26 19.57
C PRO A 119 -2.68 -8.39 20.81
N PRO A 120 -2.48 -7.06 20.69
CA PRO A 120 -2.80 -6.14 21.78
C PRO A 120 -4.32 -6.14 22.01
N ARG A 121 -4.72 -6.10 23.28
CA ARG A 121 -6.12 -6.17 23.71
C ARG A 121 -6.73 -4.79 24.03
N ASN A 122 -5.87 -3.79 24.19
CA ASN A 122 -6.24 -2.41 24.49
C ASN A 122 -5.11 -1.44 24.09
N ASP A 123 -5.39 -0.14 24.17
CA ASP A 123 -4.43 0.92 23.80
C ASP A 123 -3.20 0.95 24.70
N GLN A 124 -3.29 0.51 25.96
CA GLN A 124 -2.14 0.46 26.86
C GLN A 124 -1.14 -0.64 26.45
N GLU A 125 -1.63 -1.82 26.08
CA GLU A 125 -0.77 -2.88 25.55
C GLU A 125 -0.16 -2.48 24.20
N LEU A 126 -0.93 -1.80 23.36
CA LEU A 126 -0.44 -1.26 22.10
C LEU A 126 0.65 -0.21 22.32
N ARG A 127 0.45 0.72 23.26
CA ARG A 127 1.47 1.69 23.69
C ARG A 127 2.75 1.00 24.15
N GLN A 128 2.63 -0.05 24.98
CA GLN A 128 3.80 -0.77 25.50
C GLN A 128 4.62 -1.40 24.36
N ILE A 129 3.98 -1.93 23.31
CA ILE A 129 4.68 -2.46 22.13
C ILE A 129 5.59 -1.39 21.49
N PHE A 130 5.11 -0.15 21.36
CA PHE A 130 5.93 0.94 20.82
C PHE A 130 7.10 1.30 21.73
N ILE A 131 6.88 1.30 23.05
CA ILE A 131 7.94 1.60 24.03
C ILE A 131 9.00 0.50 24.01
N ASP A 132 8.61 -0.77 24.00
CA ASP A 132 9.52 -1.92 23.92
C ASP A 132 10.41 -1.83 22.67
N GLU A 133 9.89 -1.22 21.61
CA GLU A 133 10.60 -0.96 20.37
C GLU A 133 11.39 0.37 20.37
N GLY A 134 11.52 1.03 21.50
CA GLY A 134 12.35 2.22 21.69
C GLY A 134 11.70 3.54 21.31
N VAL A 135 10.38 3.58 21.08
CA VAL A 135 9.63 4.84 20.96
C VAL A 135 9.45 5.41 22.36
N LYS A 136 9.78 6.69 22.55
CA LYS A 136 9.58 7.34 23.84
C LYS A 136 8.08 7.42 24.18
N ALA A 137 7.78 7.19 25.46
CA ALA A 137 6.40 7.19 25.96
C ALA A 137 5.68 8.51 25.64
N GLU A 138 6.35 9.63 25.89
CA GLU A 138 5.85 10.99 25.64
C GLU A 138 5.56 11.25 24.15
N ASP A 139 6.41 10.73 23.23
CA ASP A 139 6.23 10.88 21.79
C ASP A 139 5.00 10.08 21.32
N PHE A 140 4.87 8.84 21.81
CA PHE A 140 3.69 8.02 21.51
C PHE A 140 2.41 8.69 22.02
N ASP A 141 2.37 9.10 23.29
CA ASP A 141 1.20 9.68 23.94
C ASP A 141 0.78 10.98 23.24
N GLY A 142 1.74 11.82 22.89
CA GLY A 142 1.50 13.07 22.14
C GLY A 142 0.98 12.83 20.72
N ALA A 143 1.48 11.80 20.04
CA ALA A 143 1.07 11.50 18.67
C ALA A 143 -0.25 10.73 18.58
N PHE A 144 -0.44 9.66 19.38
CA PHE A 144 -1.55 8.70 19.26
C PHE A 144 -2.93 9.34 19.35
N ASN A 145 -3.10 10.38 20.18
CA ASN A 145 -4.36 11.11 20.34
C ASN A 145 -4.37 12.46 19.61
N SER A 146 -3.32 12.77 18.84
CA SER A 146 -3.21 14.04 18.14
C SER A 146 -4.28 14.21 17.03
N PHE A 147 -4.52 15.46 16.68
CA PHE A 147 -5.35 15.79 15.51
C PHE A 147 -4.77 15.21 14.21
N ALA A 148 -3.44 15.21 14.07
CA ALA A 148 -2.76 14.67 12.88
C ALA A 148 -3.07 13.19 12.67
N VAL A 149 -2.93 12.36 13.72
CA VAL A 149 -3.24 10.93 13.68
C VAL A 149 -4.72 10.68 13.42
N ASN A 150 -5.62 11.35 14.14
CA ASN A 150 -7.06 11.19 13.93
C ASN A 150 -7.49 11.60 12.52
N SER A 151 -6.97 12.71 11.99
CA SER A 151 -7.22 13.16 10.63
C SER A 151 -6.69 12.16 9.59
N MET A 152 -5.51 11.56 9.83
CA MET A 152 -4.95 10.54 8.95
C MET A 152 -5.82 9.28 8.91
N VAL A 153 -6.28 8.78 10.05
CA VAL A 153 -7.21 7.63 10.13
C VAL A 153 -8.51 7.92 9.38
N ASN A 154 -9.06 9.12 9.53
CA ASN A 154 -10.27 9.51 8.80
C ASN A 154 -10.03 9.51 7.28
N ARG A 155 -8.88 9.99 6.82
CA ARG A 155 -8.50 9.93 5.39
C ARG A 155 -8.35 8.49 4.90
N PHE A 156 -7.75 7.60 5.69
CA PHE A 156 -7.63 6.19 5.34
C PHE A 156 -9.00 5.53 5.14
N ASN A 157 -9.89 5.71 6.12
CA ASN A 157 -11.24 5.15 6.07
C ASN A 157 -12.06 5.74 4.92
N LYS A 158 -11.97 7.06 4.71
CA LYS A 158 -12.65 7.73 3.60
C LYS A 158 -12.15 7.21 2.24
N ALA A 159 -10.84 7.11 2.05
CA ALA A 159 -10.27 6.59 0.81
C ALA A 159 -10.71 5.15 0.53
N PHE A 160 -10.82 4.31 1.57
CA PHE A 160 -11.34 2.95 1.43
C PHE A 160 -12.81 2.95 1.00
N GLN A 161 -13.65 3.75 1.64
CA GLN A 161 -15.09 3.88 1.31
C GLN A 161 -15.28 4.42 -0.11
N ASP A 162 -14.60 5.51 -0.48
CA ASP A 162 -14.70 6.14 -1.79
C ASP A 162 -14.27 5.18 -2.92
N SER A 163 -13.31 4.29 -2.65
CA SER A 163 -12.83 3.31 -3.63
C SER A 163 -13.81 2.17 -3.92
N GLY A 164 -14.85 2.01 -3.09
CA GLY A 164 -15.79 0.90 -3.20
C GLY A 164 -15.17 -0.47 -2.91
N LEU A 165 -14.00 -0.50 -2.27
CA LEU A 165 -13.36 -1.74 -1.85
C LEU A 165 -14.17 -2.44 -0.75
N THR A 166 -14.17 -3.77 -0.80
CA THR A 166 -14.88 -4.61 0.18
C THR A 166 -13.93 -5.46 1.03
N GLY A 167 -12.63 -5.42 0.74
CA GLY A 167 -11.64 -6.24 1.46
C GLY A 167 -10.21 -5.75 1.26
N VAL A 168 -9.31 -6.36 2.01
CA VAL A 168 -7.86 -6.12 1.98
C VAL A 168 -7.10 -7.47 1.95
N PRO A 169 -5.88 -7.55 1.39
CA PRO A 169 -5.13 -6.44 0.81
C PRO A 169 -5.69 -5.98 -0.53
N ALA A 170 -5.56 -4.69 -0.83
CA ALA A 170 -5.89 -4.13 -2.14
C ALA A 170 -4.89 -3.04 -2.52
N VAL A 171 -4.56 -2.94 -3.79
CA VAL A 171 -3.64 -1.91 -4.30
C VAL A 171 -4.33 -1.14 -5.42
N ILE A 172 -4.34 0.18 -5.27
CA ILE A 172 -4.85 1.13 -6.28
C ILE A 172 -3.70 1.99 -6.78
N VAL A 173 -3.54 2.06 -8.09
CA VAL A 173 -2.53 2.90 -8.75
C VAL A 173 -3.19 4.16 -9.29
N ASN A 174 -2.50 5.30 -9.11
CA ASN A 174 -2.96 6.62 -9.52
C ASN A 174 -4.38 6.97 -9.06
N ASN A 175 -4.81 6.44 -7.91
CA ASN A 175 -6.18 6.57 -7.37
C ASN A 175 -7.28 6.09 -8.35
N LYS A 176 -6.92 5.43 -9.44
CA LYS A 176 -7.80 5.10 -10.57
C LYS A 176 -7.86 3.61 -10.90
N TYR A 177 -6.75 2.90 -10.76
CA TYR A 177 -6.60 1.54 -11.26
C TYR A 177 -6.44 0.55 -10.11
N LEU A 178 -7.50 -0.23 -9.82
CA LEU A 178 -7.44 -1.33 -8.85
C LEU A 178 -6.72 -2.53 -9.48
N VAL A 179 -5.61 -2.93 -8.89
CA VAL A 179 -4.84 -4.10 -9.32
C VAL A 179 -5.62 -5.39 -9.05
N GLN A 180 -5.71 -6.28 -10.05
CA GLN A 180 -6.30 -7.60 -9.96
C GLN A 180 -5.22 -8.66 -10.14
N THR A 181 -5.07 -9.55 -9.17
CA THR A 181 -3.97 -10.53 -9.12
C THR A 181 -4.30 -11.87 -9.74
N GLY A 182 -5.58 -12.14 -10.06
CA GLY A 182 -6.07 -13.47 -10.45
C GLY A 182 -5.47 -14.05 -11.74
N LYS A 183 -4.88 -13.23 -12.60
CA LYS A 183 -4.22 -13.64 -13.84
C LYS A 183 -2.70 -13.50 -13.80
N LEU A 184 -2.14 -12.94 -12.74
CA LEU A 184 -0.70 -12.77 -12.58
C LEU A 184 -0.04 -14.07 -12.12
N ARG A 185 1.16 -14.35 -12.63
CA ARG A 185 1.89 -15.60 -12.43
C ARG A 185 3.11 -15.44 -11.53
N SER A 186 3.59 -14.20 -11.34
CA SER A 186 4.79 -13.92 -10.54
C SER A 186 4.72 -12.54 -9.88
N ALA A 187 5.61 -12.30 -8.93
CA ALA A 187 5.83 -10.99 -8.32
C ALA A 187 6.35 -9.97 -9.35
N ASP A 188 7.21 -10.40 -10.27
CA ASP A 188 7.76 -9.53 -11.31
C ASP A 188 6.64 -9.02 -12.23
N GLU A 189 5.73 -9.89 -12.66
CA GLU A 189 4.56 -9.50 -13.45
C GLU A 189 3.64 -8.54 -12.70
N TYR A 190 3.53 -8.69 -11.38
CA TYR A 190 2.84 -7.73 -10.53
C TYR A 190 3.51 -6.36 -10.54
N PHE A 191 4.84 -6.31 -10.42
CA PHE A 191 5.59 -5.05 -10.42
C PHE A 191 5.53 -4.37 -11.81
N GLU A 192 5.62 -5.15 -12.87
CA GLU A 192 5.44 -4.66 -14.25
C GLU A 192 4.04 -4.06 -14.45
N LEU A 193 2.99 -4.73 -13.96
CA LEU A 193 1.62 -4.20 -14.01
C LEU A 193 1.50 -2.87 -13.25
N VAL A 194 2.02 -2.77 -12.04
CA VAL A 194 1.98 -1.53 -11.25
C VAL A 194 2.71 -0.41 -11.98
N ASN A 195 3.91 -0.68 -12.52
CA ASN A 195 4.67 0.30 -13.29
C ASN A 195 3.95 0.72 -14.58
N TYR A 196 3.33 -0.21 -15.29
CA TYR A 196 2.46 0.10 -16.44
C TYR A 196 1.30 1.03 -16.06
N LEU A 197 0.61 0.74 -14.95
CA LEU A 197 -0.53 1.54 -14.48
C LEU A 197 -0.11 2.95 -14.01
N LEU A 198 1.12 3.11 -13.51
CA LEU A 198 1.66 4.42 -13.14
C LEU A 198 1.84 5.34 -14.35
N THR A 199 2.05 4.78 -15.55
CA THR A 199 2.20 5.55 -16.79
C THR A 199 0.87 5.91 -17.47
N LYS A 200 -0.22 5.25 -17.08
CA LYS A 200 -1.58 5.51 -17.59
C LYS A 200 -2.18 6.76 -16.95
#